data_feaa1bf6b689ee7c9fd8d4b8d6a89f88
#
_entry.id   feaa1bf6b689ee7c9fd8d4b8d6a89f88
#
_cell.length_a   1.000
_cell.length_b   1.000
_cell.length_c   1.000
_cell.angle_alpha   90.00
_cell.angle_beta   90.00
_cell.angle_gamma   90.00
#
_symmetry.space_group_name_H-M   'P 1'
#
loop_
_entity.id
_entity.type
_entity.pdbx_description
1 polymer ?
#
loop_
_entity_poly.entity_id
_entity_poly.type
_entity_poly.pdbx_seq_one_letter_code
_entity_poly.pdbx_strand_id
1 'polypeptide(L)'
;MASLERNNRILLDLVQQPGNNVCADCGVPGLHRNLPAVSRMKSIRLDLWEDSVVEFMKERGNSEAKAIFEKCIPDFYYRPQQKDCVVLKDQWIRAKYERREFTGESTIYQHAYSLDMFEATLWKKGKDNKQFLKRIFQLSRKDFTLKYFTKEDSKVPKAVISMKDLNAVFQPEKIAHAHGLQISYLQEERTRNLFVYHENGQVIVSLFNAIRATRLAYLQKKHPTLRTSELLPKITRHCLKEGYMEKTGPTHREPFKRRWFTLCSMNRKLLYFKTPLDATELGAVFIGTESHSYSVSESSCRSSRGGRWHCGITLQTPGRQFVFMCEVEQERREWLEAFTKIITQPMTPEDYANEANMRRGK
;
A
#
# COMPACT_ATOMS: atom_id res chain seq x y z
N MET A 1 -24.12 -16.07 -39.35
CA MET A 1 -22.73 -15.58 -39.54
C MET A 1 -22.67 -14.07 -39.75
N ALA A 2 -23.46 -13.47 -40.60
CA ALA A 2 -23.41 -12.01 -40.84
C ALA A 2 -23.74 -11.11 -39.62
N SER A 3 -24.66 -11.49 -38.76
CA SER A 3 -24.98 -10.77 -37.53
C SER A 3 -23.81 -10.79 -36.51
N LEU A 4 -23.14 -11.92 -36.37
CA LEU A 4 -22.00 -12.07 -35.46
C LEU A 4 -20.81 -11.19 -35.89
N GLU A 5 -20.48 -11.19 -37.16
CA GLU A 5 -19.39 -10.35 -37.69
C GLU A 5 -19.71 -8.86 -37.61
N ARG A 6 -20.97 -8.47 -37.83
CA ARG A 6 -21.44 -7.10 -37.65
C ARG A 6 -21.31 -6.69 -36.17
N ASN A 7 -21.75 -7.49 -35.23
CA ASN A 7 -21.71 -7.22 -33.80
C ASN A 7 -20.27 -7.09 -33.30
N ASN A 8 -19.39 -7.98 -33.72
CA ASN A 8 -17.98 -7.91 -33.39
C ASN A 8 -17.31 -6.63 -33.89
N ARG A 9 -17.65 -6.19 -35.13
CA ARG A 9 -17.11 -4.92 -35.65
C ARG A 9 -17.59 -3.73 -34.83
N ILE A 10 -18.90 -3.65 -34.51
CA ILE A 10 -19.47 -2.60 -33.68
C ILE A 10 -18.76 -2.56 -32.31
N LEU A 11 -18.57 -3.70 -31.67
CA LEU A 11 -17.91 -3.76 -30.36
C LEU A 11 -16.43 -3.35 -30.43
N LEU A 12 -15.72 -3.72 -31.47
CA LEU A 12 -14.34 -3.28 -31.69
C LEU A 12 -14.26 -1.76 -31.85
N ASP A 13 -15.20 -1.15 -32.57
CA ASP A 13 -15.26 0.31 -32.72
C ASP A 13 -15.62 1.00 -31.39
N LEU A 14 -16.52 0.42 -30.60
CA LEU A 14 -16.89 0.93 -29.27
C LEU A 14 -15.70 0.91 -28.29
N VAL A 15 -14.87 -0.14 -28.32
CA VAL A 15 -13.67 -0.22 -27.47
C VAL A 15 -12.63 0.84 -27.83
N GLN A 16 -12.59 1.31 -29.07
CA GLN A 16 -11.68 2.39 -29.47
C GLN A 16 -12.13 3.79 -29.02
N GLN A 17 -13.37 3.92 -28.59
CA GLN A 17 -13.86 5.22 -28.10
C GLN A 17 -13.16 5.64 -26.80
N PRO A 18 -12.92 6.95 -26.61
CA PRO A 18 -12.29 7.46 -25.40
C PRO A 18 -12.97 6.98 -24.11
N GLY A 19 -12.19 6.41 -23.21
CA GLY A 19 -12.68 5.84 -21.94
C GLY A 19 -13.08 4.37 -21.99
N ASN A 20 -13.38 3.80 -23.19
CA ASN A 20 -13.73 2.38 -23.32
C ASN A 20 -12.52 1.49 -23.58
N ASN A 21 -11.38 2.06 -23.95
CA ASN A 21 -10.12 1.34 -24.24
C ASN A 21 -9.38 0.89 -22.98
N VAL A 22 -9.91 1.22 -21.80
CA VAL A 22 -9.35 0.88 -20.49
C VAL A 22 -10.40 0.24 -19.59
N CYS A 23 -9.95 -0.54 -18.62
CA CYS A 23 -10.85 -1.10 -17.62
C CYS A 23 -11.52 0.01 -16.80
N ALA A 24 -12.86 -0.03 -16.67
CA ALA A 24 -13.64 0.95 -15.92
C ALA A 24 -13.25 1.02 -14.42
N ASP A 25 -12.67 -0.05 -13.87
CA ASP A 25 -12.40 -0.18 -12.45
C ASP A 25 -10.95 0.09 -12.06
N CYS A 26 -9.97 -0.35 -12.87
CA CYS A 26 -8.55 -0.19 -12.56
C CYS A 26 -7.77 0.67 -13.58
N GLY A 27 -8.43 1.14 -14.65
CA GLY A 27 -7.85 2.05 -15.64
C GLY A 27 -6.79 1.44 -16.57
N VAL A 28 -6.60 0.13 -16.52
CA VAL A 28 -5.55 -0.53 -17.32
C VAL A 28 -6.03 -0.84 -18.74
N PRO A 29 -5.19 -0.64 -19.78
CA PRO A 29 -5.53 -1.04 -21.14
C PRO A 29 -5.74 -2.56 -21.26
N GLY A 30 -6.76 -2.96 -22.02
CA GLY A 30 -7.04 -4.36 -22.36
C GLY A 30 -7.98 -5.08 -21.38
N LEU A 31 -8.20 -6.37 -21.66
CA LEU A 31 -9.10 -7.22 -20.89
C LEU A 31 -8.43 -7.68 -19.60
N HIS A 32 -8.97 -7.27 -18.46
CA HIS A 32 -8.56 -7.78 -17.16
C HIS A 32 -9.49 -8.89 -16.68
N ARG A 33 -8.91 -9.89 -15.97
CA ARG A 33 -9.69 -10.90 -15.27
C ARG A 33 -10.54 -10.23 -14.20
N ASN A 34 -11.83 -10.16 -14.43
CA ASN A 34 -12.80 -9.75 -13.42
C ASN A 34 -13.08 -10.93 -12.47
N LEU A 35 -13.62 -10.60 -11.31
CA LEU A 35 -14.04 -11.58 -10.32
C LEU A 35 -15.34 -12.25 -10.80
N PRO A 36 -15.34 -13.55 -11.06
CA PRO A 36 -16.47 -14.24 -11.70
C PRO A 36 -17.80 -14.13 -10.94
N ALA A 37 -17.74 -13.80 -9.63
CA ALA A 37 -18.93 -13.78 -8.78
C ALA A 37 -19.78 -12.49 -8.91
N VAL A 38 -19.22 -11.39 -9.40
CA VAL A 38 -19.89 -10.07 -9.41
C VAL A 38 -20.05 -9.48 -10.81
N SER A 39 -19.14 -9.78 -11.72
CA SER A 39 -19.21 -9.28 -13.10
C SER A 39 -18.95 -10.39 -14.10
N ARG A 40 -19.81 -10.51 -15.11
CA ARG A 40 -19.60 -11.41 -16.24
C ARG A 40 -18.78 -10.69 -17.29
N MET A 41 -17.57 -11.18 -17.56
CA MET A 41 -16.79 -10.74 -18.70
C MET A 41 -17.21 -11.52 -19.95
N LYS A 42 -17.38 -10.82 -21.04
CA LYS A 42 -17.54 -11.41 -22.36
C LYS A 42 -16.36 -11.01 -23.24
N SER A 43 -15.75 -11.95 -23.91
CA SER A 43 -14.76 -11.72 -24.94
C SER A 43 -15.44 -11.25 -26.21
N ILE A 44 -15.00 -10.15 -26.81
CA ILE A 44 -15.55 -9.66 -28.07
C ILE A 44 -15.37 -10.71 -29.19
N ARG A 45 -14.29 -11.49 -29.14
CA ARG A 45 -13.94 -12.44 -30.20
C ARG A 45 -14.39 -13.87 -29.94
N LEU A 46 -14.57 -14.26 -28.66
CA LEU A 46 -14.80 -15.65 -28.26
C LEU A 46 -16.23 -15.93 -27.80
N ASP A 47 -16.95 -14.91 -27.36
CA ASP A 47 -18.30 -15.04 -26.84
C ASP A 47 -19.35 -14.58 -27.86
N LEU A 48 -20.54 -15.19 -27.77
CA LEU A 48 -21.70 -14.78 -28.57
C LEU A 48 -22.29 -13.47 -27.99
N TRP A 49 -22.46 -12.47 -28.84
CA TRP A 49 -23.06 -11.17 -28.52
C TRP A 49 -24.41 -11.05 -29.22
N GLU A 50 -25.45 -11.02 -28.42
CA GLU A 50 -26.82 -10.77 -28.90
C GLU A 50 -26.98 -9.29 -29.29
N ASP A 51 -27.83 -9.00 -30.28
CA ASP A 51 -28.05 -7.66 -30.78
C ASP A 51 -28.51 -6.69 -29.67
N SER A 52 -29.38 -7.17 -28.76
CA SER A 52 -29.87 -6.38 -27.61
C SER A 52 -28.74 -5.96 -26.66
N VAL A 53 -27.75 -6.84 -26.46
CA VAL A 53 -26.60 -6.55 -25.59
C VAL A 53 -25.63 -5.57 -26.28
N VAL A 54 -25.49 -5.69 -27.60
CA VAL A 54 -24.65 -4.77 -28.38
C VAL A 54 -25.27 -3.37 -28.39
N GLU A 55 -26.60 -3.25 -28.57
CA GLU A 55 -27.29 -1.95 -28.48
C GLU A 55 -27.16 -1.35 -27.07
N PHE A 56 -27.33 -2.15 -26.01
CA PHE A 56 -27.07 -1.68 -24.64
C PHE A 56 -25.63 -1.14 -24.46
N MET A 57 -24.63 -1.79 -25.04
CA MET A 57 -23.23 -1.34 -24.94
C MET A 57 -22.95 -0.08 -25.75
N LYS A 58 -23.68 0.17 -26.84
CA LYS A 58 -23.62 1.43 -27.60
C LYS A 58 -24.09 2.62 -26.77
N GLU A 59 -25.17 2.42 -26.03
CA GLU A 59 -25.79 3.48 -25.23
C GLU A 59 -25.03 3.74 -23.92
N ARG A 60 -24.24 2.76 -23.43
CA ARG A 60 -23.65 2.78 -22.08
C ARG A 60 -22.20 2.37 -22.06
N GLY A 61 -21.32 3.32 -22.40
CA GLY A 61 -19.87 3.15 -22.27
C GLY A 61 -19.36 3.34 -20.83
N ASN A 62 -18.05 3.20 -20.68
CA ASN A 62 -17.39 3.37 -19.37
C ASN A 62 -17.59 4.76 -18.76
N SER A 63 -17.71 5.80 -19.58
CA SER A 63 -17.95 7.17 -19.11
C SER A 63 -19.31 7.30 -18.46
N GLU A 64 -20.35 6.73 -19.09
CA GLU A 64 -21.70 6.69 -18.53
C GLU A 64 -21.77 5.86 -17.26
N ALA A 65 -21.15 4.67 -17.26
CA ALA A 65 -21.06 3.84 -16.07
C ALA A 65 -20.36 4.56 -14.90
N LYS A 66 -19.30 5.33 -15.16
CA LYS A 66 -18.64 6.16 -14.15
C LYS A 66 -19.54 7.27 -13.64
N ALA A 67 -20.28 7.96 -14.52
CA ALA A 67 -21.19 9.02 -14.13
C ALA A 67 -22.29 8.52 -13.15
N ILE A 68 -22.72 7.27 -13.30
CA ILE A 68 -23.72 6.65 -12.43
C ILE A 68 -23.06 6.09 -11.15
N PHE A 69 -22.10 5.19 -11.31
CA PHE A 69 -21.57 4.36 -10.21
C PHE A 69 -20.39 4.98 -9.45
N GLU A 70 -19.84 6.10 -9.92
CA GLU A 70 -18.73 6.82 -9.26
C GLU A 70 -19.08 8.28 -8.95
N LYS A 71 -20.37 8.62 -8.91
CA LYS A 71 -20.89 9.98 -8.72
C LYS A 71 -20.43 10.62 -7.41
N CYS A 72 -20.40 9.84 -6.32
CA CYS A 72 -20.15 10.31 -4.96
C CYS A 72 -19.07 9.50 -4.24
N ILE A 73 -17.91 9.30 -4.86
CA ILE A 73 -16.79 8.60 -4.21
C ILE A 73 -16.12 9.55 -3.23
N PRO A 74 -15.99 9.19 -1.93
CA PRO A 74 -15.24 10.00 -0.98
C PRO A 74 -13.76 10.09 -1.35
N ASP A 75 -13.14 11.27 -1.20
CA ASP A 75 -11.74 11.52 -1.56
C ASP A 75 -10.76 10.54 -0.91
N PHE A 76 -11.03 10.14 0.33
CA PHE A 76 -10.20 9.17 1.05
C PHE A 76 -10.37 7.74 0.57
N TYR A 77 -11.44 7.39 -0.16
CA TYR A 77 -11.69 6.01 -0.56
C TYR A 77 -10.62 5.53 -1.54
N TYR A 78 -10.07 4.35 -1.28
CA TYR A 78 -8.98 3.82 -2.09
C TYR A 78 -9.50 3.24 -3.41
N ARG A 79 -9.04 3.82 -4.52
CA ARG A 79 -9.32 3.30 -5.88
C ARG A 79 -8.20 2.32 -6.26
N PRO A 80 -8.52 1.04 -6.48
CA PRO A 80 -7.50 0.04 -6.78
C PRO A 80 -6.79 0.29 -8.11
N GLN A 81 -5.51 -0.06 -8.13
CA GLN A 81 -4.67 -0.05 -9.32
C GLN A 81 -4.41 -1.48 -9.80
N GLN A 82 -3.82 -1.63 -10.99
CA GLN A 82 -3.53 -2.94 -11.60
C GLN A 82 -2.76 -3.88 -10.68
N LYS A 83 -1.75 -3.38 -9.99
CA LYS A 83 -0.85 -4.17 -9.14
C LYS A 83 -1.41 -4.45 -7.74
N ASP A 84 -2.55 -3.89 -7.40
CA ASP A 84 -3.15 -4.11 -6.08
C ASP A 84 -3.67 -5.53 -5.89
N CYS A 85 -3.77 -5.92 -4.64
CA CYS A 85 -4.23 -7.25 -4.27
C CYS A 85 -5.72 -7.47 -4.62
N VAL A 86 -6.08 -8.74 -4.74
CA VAL A 86 -7.41 -9.16 -5.18
C VAL A 86 -8.52 -8.60 -4.28
N VAL A 87 -8.33 -8.60 -2.96
CA VAL A 87 -9.36 -8.14 -2.01
C VAL A 87 -9.73 -6.67 -2.20
N LEU A 88 -8.76 -5.80 -2.51
CA LEU A 88 -9.05 -4.39 -2.81
C LEU A 88 -9.89 -4.24 -4.07
N LYS A 89 -9.57 -4.98 -5.12
CA LYS A 89 -10.31 -4.97 -6.39
C LYS A 89 -11.70 -5.58 -6.24
N ASP A 90 -11.81 -6.71 -5.53
CA ASP A 90 -13.11 -7.35 -5.25
C ASP A 90 -14.03 -6.40 -4.48
N GLN A 91 -13.56 -5.83 -3.40
CA GLN A 91 -14.38 -4.96 -2.58
C GLN A 91 -14.72 -3.62 -3.25
N TRP A 92 -13.85 -3.11 -4.13
CA TRP A 92 -14.16 -1.98 -4.99
C TRP A 92 -15.32 -2.28 -5.96
N ILE A 93 -15.26 -3.43 -6.67
CA ILE A 93 -16.29 -3.85 -7.60
C ILE A 93 -17.62 -4.07 -6.87
N ARG A 94 -17.59 -4.71 -5.69
CA ARG A 94 -18.80 -4.91 -4.86
C ARG A 94 -19.38 -3.60 -4.34
N ALA A 95 -18.54 -2.69 -3.87
CA ALA A 95 -18.96 -1.36 -3.42
C ALA A 95 -19.65 -0.61 -4.55
N LYS A 96 -19.05 -0.64 -5.74
CA LYS A 96 -19.52 0.10 -6.92
C LYS A 96 -20.82 -0.47 -7.50
N TYR A 97 -20.86 -1.77 -7.78
CA TYR A 97 -21.94 -2.36 -8.58
C TYR A 97 -22.96 -3.15 -7.75
N GLU A 98 -22.54 -3.81 -6.68
CA GLU A 98 -23.43 -4.63 -5.84
C GLU A 98 -24.08 -3.79 -4.74
N ARG A 99 -23.27 -3.05 -3.97
CA ARG A 99 -23.79 -2.21 -2.88
C ARG A 99 -24.15 -0.78 -3.30
N ARG A 100 -23.79 -0.37 -4.52
CA ARG A 100 -24.08 0.96 -5.11
C ARG A 100 -23.69 2.12 -4.19
N GLU A 101 -22.59 1.97 -3.43
CA GLU A 101 -22.18 2.91 -2.37
C GLU A 101 -21.93 4.33 -2.88
N PHE A 102 -21.60 4.49 -4.18
CA PHE A 102 -21.16 5.76 -4.74
C PHE A 102 -22.15 6.39 -5.72
N THR A 103 -23.38 5.88 -5.82
CA THR A 103 -24.42 6.44 -6.70
C THR A 103 -25.07 7.71 -6.16
N GLY A 104 -24.91 7.98 -4.86
CA GLY A 104 -25.60 9.07 -4.15
C GLY A 104 -27.00 8.70 -3.67
N GLU A 105 -27.48 7.49 -3.94
CA GLU A 105 -28.77 6.98 -3.45
C GLU A 105 -28.69 6.55 -1.97
N SER A 106 -27.51 6.08 -1.54
CA SER A 106 -27.25 5.76 -0.13
C SER A 106 -26.60 6.95 0.58
N THR A 107 -27.04 7.22 1.81
CA THR A 107 -26.39 8.24 2.63
C THR A 107 -25.00 7.74 3.04
N ILE A 108 -23.96 8.51 2.75
CA ILE A 108 -22.54 8.21 3.07
C ILE A 108 -22.37 7.85 4.57
N TYR A 109 -23.24 8.35 5.43
CA TYR A 109 -23.24 8.10 6.88
C TYR A 109 -23.56 6.65 7.29
N GLN A 110 -24.05 5.81 6.38
CA GLN A 110 -24.39 4.41 6.68
C GLN A 110 -23.22 3.43 6.51
N HIS A 111 -22.11 3.89 5.92
CA HIS A 111 -20.98 3.00 5.66
C HIS A 111 -20.03 2.97 6.87
N ALA A 112 -19.59 1.77 7.25
CA ALA A 112 -18.70 1.53 8.39
C ALA A 112 -17.45 2.42 8.40
N TYR A 113 -16.90 2.75 7.24
CA TYR A 113 -15.73 3.62 7.11
C TYR A 113 -16.00 5.12 7.33
N SER A 114 -17.28 5.52 7.44
CA SER A 114 -17.70 6.92 7.68
C SER A 114 -18.06 7.18 9.14
N LEU A 115 -18.14 6.15 9.96
CA LEU A 115 -18.49 6.27 11.37
C LEU A 115 -17.40 6.99 12.17
N ASP A 116 -17.80 7.69 13.24
CA ASP A 116 -16.88 8.30 14.18
C ASP A 116 -16.08 7.27 14.99
N MET A 117 -16.67 6.10 15.19
CA MET A 117 -16.04 4.94 15.81
C MET A 117 -16.21 3.71 14.91
N PHE A 118 -15.10 3.12 14.51
CA PHE A 118 -15.08 1.83 13.81
C PHE A 118 -14.52 0.75 14.74
N GLU A 119 -15.22 -0.37 14.85
CA GLU A 119 -14.77 -1.51 15.64
C GLU A 119 -14.77 -2.79 14.81
N ALA A 120 -13.74 -3.61 14.97
CA ALA A 120 -13.67 -4.93 14.37
C ALA A 120 -12.76 -5.86 15.17
N THR A 121 -13.12 -7.15 15.20
CA THR A 121 -12.25 -8.20 15.74
C THR A 121 -11.37 -8.76 14.62
N LEU A 122 -10.07 -8.56 14.73
CA LEU A 122 -9.09 -9.00 13.74
C LEU A 122 -8.18 -10.08 14.30
N TRP A 123 -7.67 -10.92 13.42
CA TRP A 123 -6.55 -11.78 13.71
C TRP A 123 -5.27 -10.95 13.62
N LYS A 124 -4.53 -10.86 14.73
CA LYS A 124 -3.27 -10.12 14.84
C LYS A 124 -2.14 -11.07 15.19
N LYS A 125 -1.03 -10.97 14.44
CA LYS A 125 0.19 -11.74 14.71
C LYS A 125 0.75 -11.43 16.10
N GLY A 126 1.01 -12.47 16.88
CA GLY A 126 1.69 -12.38 18.18
C GLY A 126 3.16 -11.95 18.01
N LYS A 127 3.75 -11.38 19.08
CA LYS A 127 5.15 -10.94 19.07
C LYS A 127 6.11 -12.16 19.10
N ASP A 128 5.84 -13.09 19.98
CA ASP A 128 6.81 -14.12 20.35
C ASP A 128 6.55 -15.49 19.71
N ASN A 129 5.31 -15.85 19.42
CA ASN A 129 4.90 -17.20 19.01
C ASN A 129 4.49 -17.35 17.55
N LYS A 130 4.66 -16.33 16.72
CA LYS A 130 4.25 -16.29 15.30
C LYS A 130 2.76 -16.60 15.01
N GLN A 131 1.97 -16.92 16.02
CA GLN A 131 0.55 -17.22 15.89
C GLN A 131 -0.28 -15.95 15.73
N PHE A 132 -1.39 -16.06 15.01
CA PHE A 132 -2.38 -15.01 14.93
C PHE A 132 -3.43 -15.22 16.05
N LEU A 133 -3.73 -14.16 16.77
CA LEU A 133 -4.66 -14.14 17.89
C LEU A 133 -5.73 -13.10 17.65
N LYS A 134 -6.99 -13.39 17.99
CA LYS A 134 -8.09 -12.43 17.90
C LYS A 134 -7.83 -11.24 18.81
N ARG A 135 -8.02 -10.03 18.28
CA ARG A 135 -7.90 -8.76 18.99
C ARG A 135 -8.98 -7.82 18.51
N ILE A 136 -9.52 -7.03 19.41
CA ILE A 136 -10.52 -6.02 19.10
C ILE A 136 -9.79 -4.74 18.77
N PHE A 137 -10.08 -4.19 17.60
CA PHE A 137 -9.55 -2.92 17.13
C PHE A 137 -10.65 -1.88 17.15
N GLN A 138 -10.37 -0.73 17.74
CA GLN A 138 -11.25 0.43 17.80
C GLN A 138 -10.53 1.62 17.18
N LEU A 139 -11.09 2.19 16.13
CA LEU A 139 -10.63 3.41 15.48
C LEU A 139 -11.55 4.55 15.88
N SER A 140 -11.00 5.56 16.56
CA SER A 140 -11.71 6.79 16.91
C SER A 140 -11.30 7.92 15.97
N ARG A 141 -12.24 8.41 15.19
CA ARG A 141 -12.05 9.57 14.31
C ARG A 141 -11.94 10.87 15.12
N LYS A 142 -12.70 10.96 16.21
CA LYS A 142 -12.67 12.11 17.14
C LYS A 142 -11.31 12.29 17.78
N ASP A 143 -10.72 11.19 18.28
CA ASP A 143 -9.44 11.21 19.01
C ASP A 143 -8.23 11.03 18.08
N PHE A 144 -8.44 10.72 16.78
CA PHE A 144 -7.40 10.37 15.82
C PHE A 144 -6.49 9.24 16.32
N THR A 145 -7.10 8.18 16.87
CA THR A 145 -6.38 7.03 17.42
C THR A 145 -6.94 5.70 16.94
N LEU A 146 -6.04 4.73 16.79
CA LEU A 146 -6.37 3.32 16.66
C LEU A 146 -5.93 2.62 17.94
N LYS A 147 -6.88 1.97 18.63
CA LYS A 147 -6.63 1.18 19.85
C LYS A 147 -6.82 -0.29 19.55
N TYR A 148 -6.11 -1.17 20.24
CA TYR A 148 -6.48 -2.58 20.22
C TYR A 148 -6.44 -3.19 21.62
N PHE A 149 -7.32 -4.18 21.84
CA PHE A 149 -7.53 -4.85 23.10
C PHE A 149 -7.28 -6.35 22.97
N THR A 150 -6.92 -6.99 24.08
CA THR A 150 -6.67 -8.44 24.11
C THR A 150 -7.92 -9.27 24.27
N LYS A 151 -8.93 -8.74 24.96
CA LYS A 151 -10.23 -9.36 25.25
C LYS A 151 -11.34 -8.30 25.19
N GLU A 152 -12.58 -8.74 25.01
CA GLU A 152 -13.76 -7.86 24.96
C GLU A 152 -13.95 -7.04 26.26
N ASP A 153 -13.71 -7.66 27.40
CA ASP A 153 -13.88 -7.02 28.72
C ASP A 153 -12.69 -6.16 29.15
N SER A 154 -11.67 -6.01 28.30
CA SER A 154 -10.48 -5.24 28.65
C SER A 154 -10.77 -3.75 28.66
N LYS A 155 -10.80 -3.13 29.84
CA LYS A 155 -10.96 -1.67 30.00
C LYS A 155 -9.74 -0.88 29.51
N VAL A 156 -8.56 -1.48 29.52
CA VAL A 156 -7.30 -0.85 29.14
C VAL A 156 -6.82 -1.40 27.79
N PRO A 157 -6.60 -0.55 26.79
CA PRO A 157 -6.06 -0.98 25.51
C PRO A 157 -4.62 -1.47 25.65
N LYS A 158 -4.26 -2.51 24.88
CA LYS A 158 -2.88 -3.00 24.81
C LYS A 158 -1.95 -2.01 24.12
N ALA A 159 -2.48 -1.21 23.21
CA ALA A 159 -1.80 -0.08 22.58
C ALA A 159 -2.80 0.98 22.13
N VAL A 160 -2.35 2.24 22.18
CA VAL A 160 -3.02 3.41 21.62
C VAL A 160 -2.08 3.99 20.57
N ILE A 161 -2.53 4.04 19.32
CA ILE A 161 -1.73 4.40 18.15
C ILE A 161 -2.28 5.70 17.57
N SER A 162 -1.45 6.72 17.49
CA SER A 162 -1.83 8.00 16.88
C SER A 162 -1.89 7.93 15.37
N MET A 163 -2.85 8.60 14.75
CA MET A 163 -2.92 8.76 13.29
C MET A 163 -1.75 9.56 12.71
N LYS A 164 -1.01 10.30 13.53
CA LYS A 164 0.13 11.13 13.10
C LYS A 164 1.12 10.32 12.25
N ASP A 165 1.51 9.14 12.74
CA ASP A 165 2.57 8.35 12.14
C ASP A 165 2.07 6.99 11.62
N LEU A 166 0.76 6.74 11.71
CA LEU A 166 0.16 5.49 11.28
C LEU A 166 0.14 5.39 9.75
N ASN A 167 0.48 4.23 9.24
CA ASN A 167 0.33 3.84 7.84
C ASN A 167 -0.26 2.44 7.74
N ALA A 168 -1.12 2.20 6.76
CA ALA A 168 -1.70 0.89 6.51
C ALA A 168 -1.52 0.52 5.03
N VAL A 169 -1.07 -0.71 4.76
CA VAL A 169 -0.84 -1.22 3.41
C VAL A 169 -1.19 -2.72 3.37
N PHE A 170 -1.89 -3.14 2.33
CA PHE A 170 -2.14 -4.56 2.11
C PHE A 170 -0.85 -5.30 1.72
N GLN A 171 -0.62 -6.44 2.38
CA GLN A 171 0.57 -7.28 2.20
C GLN A 171 0.18 -8.78 2.25
N PRO A 172 -0.70 -9.26 1.35
CA PRO A 172 -1.24 -10.62 1.39
C PRO A 172 -0.16 -11.70 1.29
N GLU A 173 0.81 -11.52 0.40
CA GLU A 173 1.91 -12.48 0.21
C GLU A 173 2.83 -12.56 1.44
N LYS A 174 3.18 -11.41 2.01
CA LYS A 174 4.04 -11.30 3.20
C LYS A 174 3.38 -11.89 4.44
N ILE A 175 2.07 -11.69 4.61
CA ILE A 175 1.28 -12.18 5.74
C ILE A 175 0.82 -13.62 5.53
N ALA A 176 0.88 -14.12 4.29
CA ALA A 176 0.36 -15.41 3.85
C ALA A 176 -1.16 -15.53 4.07
N HIS A 177 -1.90 -14.44 3.85
CA HIS A 177 -3.36 -14.39 3.91
C HIS A 177 -3.89 -13.39 2.88
N ALA A 178 -4.89 -13.79 2.07
CA ALA A 178 -5.44 -12.96 0.98
C ALA A 178 -5.92 -11.57 1.45
N HIS A 179 -6.35 -11.45 2.69
CA HIS A 179 -6.83 -10.22 3.32
C HIS A 179 -5.82 -9.62 4.31
N GLY A 180 -4.53 -9.91 4.13
CA GLY A 180 -3.46 -9.47 5.01
C GLY A 180 -3.19 -7.98 4.92
N LEU A 181 -3.28 -7.27 6.04
CA LEU A 181 -3.02 -5.83 6.19
C LEU A 181 -1.86 -5.60 7.16
N GLN A 182 -0.87 -4.84 6.74
CA GLN A 182 0.20 -4.34 7.61
C GLN A 182 -0.14 -2.92 8.05
N ILE A 183 -0.14 -2.69 9.38
CA ILE A 183 -0.27 -1.37 9.99
C ILE A 183 1.07 -1.03 10.63
N SER A 184 1.69 0.08 10.20
CA SER A 184 2.97 0.57 10.71
C SER A 184 2.78 1.89 11.42
N TYR A 185 3.47 2.09 12.54
CA TYR A 185 3.42 3.33 13.33
C TYR A 185 4.74 3.56 14.06
N LEU A 186 4.96 4.78 14.54
CA LEU A 186 6.11 5.10 15.39
C LEU A 186 5.76 4.94 16.86
N GLN A 187 6.63 4.27 17.59
CA GLN A 187 6.61 4.19 19.03
C GLN A 187 8.04 4.37 19.55
N GLU A 188 8.28 5.36 20.39
CA GLU A 188 9.61 5.66 20.93
C GLU A 188 10.67 5.76 19.82
N GLU A 189 10.33 6.54 18.76
CA GLU A 189 11.14 6.77 17.56
C GLU A 189 11.44 5.54 16.70
N ARG A 190 10.93 4.36 17.07
CA ARG A 190 11.08 3.12 16.31
C ARG A 190 9.81 2.74 15.58
N THR A 191 9.98 2.20 14.39
CA THR A 191 8.86 1.68 13.62
C THR A 191 8.36 0.37 14.21
N ARG A 192 7.06 0.33 14.50
CA ARG A 192 6.31 -0.86 14.91
C ARG A 192 5.39 -1.30 13.81
N ASN A 193 5.30 -2.62 13.60
CA ASN A 193 4.41 -3.24 12.64
C ASN A 193 3.39 -4.14 13.35
N LEU A 194 2.13 -4.00 12.97
CA LEU A 194 1.07 -4.96 13.26
C LEU A 194 0.71 -5.65 11.96
N PHE A 195 0.70 -6.97 11.96
CA PHE A 195 0.23 -7.78 10.85
C PHE A 195 -1.12 -8.35 11.24
N VAL A 196 -2.15 -7.99 10.49
CA VAL A 196 -3.54 -8.35 10.80
C VAL A 196 -4.24 -8.88 9.55
N TYR A 197 -5.29 -9.65 9.76
CA TYR A 197 -6.24 -10.02 8.71
C TYR A 197 -7.64 -10.22 9.28
N HIS A 198 -8.63 -10.29 8.41
CA HIS A 198 -9.99 -10.70 8.71
C HIS A 198 -10.48 -11.65 7.61
N GLU A 199 -11.26 -12.68 7.96
CA GLU A 199 -11.79 -13.65 6.99
C GLU A 199 -12.72 -12.99 5.97
N ASN A 200 -13.49 -11.99 6.39
CA ASN A 200 -14.34 -11.22 5.51
C ASN A 200 -13.56 -10.02 4.92
N GLY A 201 -13.39 -10.01 3.59
CA GLY A 201 -12.70 -8.94 2.87
C GLY A 201 -13.35 -7.57 3.01
N GLN A 202 -14.69 -7.50 3.17
CA GLN A 202 -15.38 -6.23 3.38
C GLN A 202 -14.96 -5.57 4.70
N VAL A 203 -14.83 -6.33 5.78
CA VAL A 203 -14.44 -5.79 7.10
C VAL A 203 -13.04 -5.19 7.05
N ILE A 204 -12.06 -5.90 6.47
CA ILE A 204 -10.68 -5.41 6.43
C ILE A 204 -10.51 -4.23 5.48
N VAL A 205 -11.23 -4.19 4.35
CA VAL A 205 -11.21 -3.05 3.43
C VAL A 205 -11.96 -1.85 4.02
N SER A 206 -13.06 -2.08 4.76
CA SER A 206 -13.74 -1.00 5.51
C SER A 206 -12.84 -0.39 6.58
N LEU A 207 -12.10 -1.20 7.35
CA LEU A 207 -11.08 -0.70 8.29
C LEU A 207 -10.01 0.11 7.56
N PHE A 208 -9.50 -0.38 6.44
CA PHE A 208 -8.49 0.32 5.66
C PHE A 208 -8.99 1.70 5.20
N ASN A 209 -10.20 1.78 4.67
CA ASN A 209 -10.79 3.05 4.25
C ASN A 209 -11.15 3.95 5.45
N ALA A 210 -11.57 3.39 6.59
CA ALA A 210 -11.78 4.15 7.83
C ALA A 210 -10.47 4.76 8.37
N ILE A 211 -9.36 4.02 8.32
CA ILE A 211 -8.02 4.55 8.63
C ILE A 211 -7.67 5.70 7.68
N ARG A 212 -7.90 5.55 6.39
CA ARG A 212 -7.65 6.60 5.39
C ARG A 212 -8.49 7.85 5.64
N ALA A 213 -9.78 7.69 5.94
CA ALA A 213 -10.69 8.77 6.30
C ALA A 213 -10.21 9.55 7.54
N THR A 214 -9.87 8.81 8.60
CA THR A 214 -9.39 9.38 9.86
C THR A 214 -8.04 10.08 9.67
N ARG A 215 -7.15 9.51 8.86
CA ARG A 215 -5.86 10.11 8.53
C ARG A 215 -6.01 11.37 7.69
N LEU A 216 -6.92 11.41 6.71
CA LEU A 216 -7.23 12.62 5.94
C LEU A 216 -7.73 13.73 6.86
N ALA A 217 -8.70 13.44 7.72
CA ALA A 217 -9.24 14.40 8.68
C ALA A 217 -8.14 14.94 9.64
N TYR A 218 -7.23 14.06 10.12
CA TYR A 218 -6.07 14.49 10.90
C TYR A 218 -5.16 15.45 10.13
N LEU A 219 -4.84 15.12 8.87
CA LEU A 219 -3.97 15.95 8.03
C LEU A 219 -4.61 17.30 7.68
N GLN A 220 -5.92 17.34 7.42
CA GLN A 220 -6.67 18.56 7.18
C GLN A 220 -6.65 19.48 8.42
N LYS A 221 -6.84 18.90 9.62
CA LYS A 221 -6.74 19.65 10.87
C LYS A 221 -5.33 20.19 11.12
N LYS A 222 -4.30 19.41 10.79
CA LYS A 222 -2.89 19.80 10.97
C LYS A 222 -2.42 20.83 9.94
N HIS A 223 -2.96 20.78 8.74
CA HIS A 223 -2.56 21.61 7.60
C HIS A 223 -3.78 22.27 6.95
N PRO A 224 -4.44 23.21 7.63
CA PRO A 224 -5.72 23.78 7.18
C PRO A 224 -5.60 24.61 5.88
N THR A 225 -4.41 25.00 5.49
CA THR A 225 -4.13 25.77 4.27
C THR A 225 -3.89 24.92 3.03
N LEU A 226 -3.63 23.62 3.21
CA LEU A 226 -3.40 22.72 2.09
C LEU A 226 -4.72 22.17 1.52
N ARG A 227 -4.78 22.08 0.20
CA ARG A 227 -5.94 21.47 -0.49
C ARG A 227 -5.96 19.97 -0.25
N THR A 228 -7.15 19.37 -0.29
CA THR A 228 -7.32 17.93 -0.15
C THR A 228 -6.46 17.15 -1.15
N SER A 229 -6.35 17.61 -2.40
CA SER A 229 -5.52 16.98 -3.43
C SER A 229 -4.03 16.88 -3.07
N GLU A 230 -3.50 17.81 -2.25
CA GLU A 230 -2.11 17.81 -1.77
C GLU A 230 -1.92 16.89 -0.56
N LEU A 231 -3.00 16.60 0.17
CA LEU A 231 -3.00 15.72 1.32
C LEU A 231 -3.21 14.23 0.95
N LEU A 232 -3.97 13.95 -0.11
CA LEU A 232 -4.30 12.59 -0.55
C LEU A 232 -3.07 11.67 -0.75
N PRO A 233 -1.98 12.11 -1.39
CA PRO A 233 -0.76 11.29 -1.52
C PRO A 233 -0.11 10.92 -0.18
N LYS A 234 -0.40 11.70 0.88
CA LYS A 234 0.18 11.51 2.22
C LYS A 234 -0.62 10.54 3.11
N ILE A 235 -1.81 10.12 2.67
CA ILE A 235 -2.69 9.24 3.48
C ILE A 235 -2.14 7.82 3.57
N THR A 236 -1.66 7.27 2.45
CA THR A 236 -1.06 5.93 2.38
C THR A 236 0.33 6.04 1.81
N ARG A 237 1.30 5.44 2.49
CA ARG A 237 2.71 5.44 2.10
C ARG A 237 3.12 4.04 1.67
N HIS A 238 3.41 3.87 0.39
CA HIS A 238 3.93 2.62 -0.13
C HIS A 238 5.45 2.58 -0.01
N CYS A 239 6.00 1.41 0.32
CA CYS A 239 7.44 1.19 0.23
C CYS A 239 7.85 1.26 -1.24
N LEU A 240 8.96 1.94 -1.51
CA LEU A 240 9.52 2.01 -2.85
C LEU A 240 10.11 0.67 -3.28
N LYS A 241 10.80 0.02 -2.34
CA LYS A 241 11.39 -1.30 -2.51
C LYS A 241 11.43 -2.03 -1.17
N GLU A 242 11.18 -3.33 -1.16
CA GLU A 242 11.46 -4.19 -0.01
C GLU A 242 12.02 -5.53 -0.47
N GLY A 243 12.82 -6.15 0.38
CA GLY A 243 13.48 -7.41 0.06
C GLY A 243 14.59 -7.77 1.04
N TYR A 244 15.15 -8.96 0.85
CA TYR A 244 16.33 -9.39 1.59
C TYR A 244 17.59 -8.80 0.97
N MET A 245 18.49 -8.34 1.83
CA MET A 245 19.90 -8.10 1.54
C MET A 245 20.74 -8.56 2.73
N GLU A 246 22.02 -8.85 2.50
CA GLU A 246 22.97 -8.97 3.58
C GLU A 246 23.66 -7.64 3.85
N LYS A 247 24.00 -7.36 5.12
CA LYS A 247 24.78 -6.20 5.54
C LYS A 247 25.83 -6.57 6.58
N THR A 248 26.93 -5.84 6.60
CA THR A 248 27.92 -5.90 7.70
C THR A 248 27.51 -4.99 8.85
N GLY A 249 28.18 -5.11 9.98
CA GLY A 249 28.17 -4.12 11.06
C GLY A 249 28.97 -2.86 10.72
N PRO A 250 29.09 -1.92 11.69
CA PRO A 250 29.72 -0.61 11.45
C PRO A 250 31.21 -0.66 11.12
N THR A 251 31.93 -1.65 11.59
CA THR A 251 33.39 -1.76 11.40
C THR A 251 33.82 -2.49 10.14
N HIS A 252 32.87 -2.97 9.32
CA HIS A 252 33.08 -3.82 8.14
C HIS A 252 33.87 -5.12 8.41
N ARG A 253 34.28 -5.37 9.64
CA ARG A 253 34.97 -6.62 10.09
C ARG A 253 33.95 -7.66 10.57
N GLU A 254 32.74 -7.26 10.81
CA GLU A 254 31.66 -8.14 11.24
C GLU A 254 31.14 -8.97 10.06
N PRO A 255 30.69 -10.22 10.32
CA PRO A 255 30.13 -11.05 9.25
C PRO A 255 28.87 -10.41 8.65
N PHE A 256 28.68 -10.64 7.36
CA PHE A 256 27.44 -10.27 6.71
C PHE A 256 26.25 -11.01 7.33
N LYS A 257 25.17 -10.29 7.61
CA LYS A 257 23.94 -10.83 8.20
C LYS A 257 22.76 -10.52 7.29
N ARG A 258 22.02 -11.55 6.90
CA ARG A 258 20.78 -11.42 6.13
C ARG A 258 19.74 -10.65 6.93
N ARG A 259 19.13 -9.63 6.31
CA ARG A 259 18.08 -8.79 6.89
C ARG A 259 17.03 -8.50 5.84
N TRP A 260 15.80 -8.30 6.32
CA TRP A 260 14.73 -7.77 5.50
C TRP A 260 14.77 -6.25 5.53
N PHE A 261 14.81 -5.63 4.36
CA PHE A 261 14.86 -4.17 4.21
C PHE A 261 13.57 -3.65 3.62
N THR A 262 13.16 -2.44 4.04
CA THR A 262 12.06 -1.68 3.47
C THR A 262 12.51 -0.23 3.25
N LEU A 263 12.43 0.25 2.01
CA LEU A 263 12.82 1.60 1.62
C LEU A 263 11.57 2.45 1.40
N CYS A 264 11.39 3.46 2.24
CA CYS A 264 10.26 4.39 2.18
C CYS A 264 10.70 5.75 1.64
N SER A 265 10.19 6.15 0.48
CA SER A 265 10.52 7.46 -0.12
C SER A 265 9.97 8.64 0.67
N MET A 266 8.75 8.51 1.21
CA MET A 266 8.09 9.59 1.95
C MET A 266 8.81 10.00 3.24
N ASN A 267 9.46 9.05 3.92
CA ASN A 267 10.22 9.31 5.15
C ASN A 267 11.72 9.29 4.91
N ARG A 268 12.16 9.03 3.67
CA ARG A 268 13.56 8.89 3.27
C ARG A 268 14.34 7.93 4.19
N LYS A 269 13.70 6.80 4.58
CA LYS A 269 14.28 5.83 5.52
C LYS A 269 14.40 4.46 4.90
N LEU A 270 15.58 3.87 5.03
CA LEU A 270 15.82 2.45 4.85
C LEU A 270 15.73 1.79 6.23
N LEU A 271 14.65 1.06 6.49
CA LEU A 271 14.48 0.27 7.70
C LEU A 271 14.99 -1.14 7.48
N TYR A 272 15.49 -1.79 8.53
CA TYR A 272 15.85 -3.20 8.44
C TYR A 272 15.37 -4.01 9.64
N PHE A 273 14.98 -5.25 9.35
CA PHE A 273 14.37 -6.20 10.26
C PHE A 273 15.10 -7.55 10.18
N LYS A 274 14.93 -8.42 11.16
CA LYS A 274 15.46 -9.79 11.08
C LYS A 274 14.68 -10.60 10.04
N THR A 275 13.35 -10.47 10.03
CA THR A 275 12.41 -11.13 9.10
C THR A 275 11.34 -10.16 8.60
N PRO A 276 10.63 -10.47 7.49
CA PRO A 276 9.56 -9.61 6.96
C PRO A 276 8.41 -9.34 7.95
N LEU A 277 8.17 -10.26 8.88
CA LEU A 277 7.08 -10.18 9.84
C LEU A 277 7.51 -9.75 11.26
N ASP A 278 8.66 -9.12 11.39
CA ASP A 278 9.08 -8.59 12.69
C ASP A 278 8.27 -7.35 13.06
N ALA A 279 7.84 -7.33 14.32
CA ALA A 279 7.07 -6.23 14.87
C ALA A 279 7.89 -4.95 15.05
N THR A 280 9.23 -5.04 15.18
CA THR A 280 10.09 -3.90 15.46
C THR A 280 11.30 -3.92 14.58
N GLU A 281 11.67 -2.77 14.05
CA GLU A 281 12.91 -2.59 13.31
C GLU A 281 14.14 -2.85 14.20
N LEU A 282 15.20 -3.37 13.60
CA LEU A 282 16.53 -3.46 14.22
C LEU A 282 17.30 -2.15 14.10
N GLY A 283 16.97 -1.35 13.10
CA GLY A 283 17.53 -0.02 12.89
C GLY A 283 17.05 0.63 11.60
N ALA A 284 17.45 1.88 11.44
CA ALA A 284 17.08 2.71 10.31
C ALA A 284 18.29 3.50 9.78
N VAL A 285 18.30 3.74 8.47
CA VAL A 285 19.25 4.63 7.79
C VAL A 285 18.49 5.72 7.08
N PHE A 286 18.80 6.98 7.36
CA PHE A 286 18.24 8.10 6.60
C PHE A 286 18.93 8.19 5.24
N ILE A 287 18.18 8.54 4.19
CA ILE A 287 18.67 8.70 2.83
C ILE A 287 18.45 10.17 2.41
N GLY A 288 19.51 10.96 2.48
CA GLY A 288 19.49 12.36 2.04
C GLY A 288 19.68 12.51 0.54
N THR A 289 20.18 13.68 0.15
CA THR A 289 20.47 14.01 -1.25
C THR A 289 21.97 14.01 -1.52
N GLU A 290 22.33 13.99 -2.78
CA GLU A 290 23.73 14.06 -3.22
C GLU A 290 24.45 15.31 -2.68
N SER A 291 23.75 16.47 -2.69
CA SER A 291 24.26 17.73 -2.12
C SER A 291 24.57 17.66 -0.61
N HIS A 292 24.06 16.63 0.09
CA HIS A 292 24.29 16.36 1.50
C HIS A 292 25.20 15.13 1.72
N SER A 293 26.02 14.80 0.74
CA SER A 293 26.98 13.70 0.80
C SER A 293 26.35 12.29 0.92
N TYR A 294 25.17 12.11 0.31
CA TYR A 294 24.56 10.80 0.11
C TYR A 294 24.79 10.35 -1.33
N SER A 295 25.29 9.14 -1.51
CA SER A 295 25.43 8.54 -2.82
C SER A 295 25.25 7.03 -2.76
N VAL A 296 24.93 6.42 -3.87
CA VAL A 296 24.83 4.98 -4.02
C VAL A 296 25.59 4.53 -5.25
N SER A 297 26.30 3.42 -5.15
CA SER A 297 27.05 2.84 -6.26
C SER A 297 27.11 1.32 -6.13
N GLU A 298 27.50 0.68 -7.21
CA GLU A 298 27.88 -0.73 -7.17
C GLU A 298 29.13 -0.92 -6.31
N SER A 299 29.16 -2.00 -5.56
CA SER A 299 30.32 -2.38 -4.75
C SER A 299 31.05 -3.54 -5.40
N SER A 300 32.37 -3.45 -5.47
CA SER A 300 33.26 -4.54 -5.86
C SER A 300 33.53 -5.51 -4.72
N CYS A 301 33.07 -5.24 -3.50
CA CYS A 301 33.27 -6.13 -2.36
C CYS A 301 32.65 -7.49 -2.63
N ARG A 302 33.47 -8.53 -2.54
CA ARG A 302 32.99 -9.91 -2.59
C ARG A 302 32.67 -10.38 -1.18
N SER A 303 31.57 -11.12 -1.02
CA SER A 303 31.33 -11.85 0.21
C SER A 303 32.52 -12.77 0.50
N SER A 304 33.05 -12.71 1.70
CA SER A 304 34.25 -13.50 2.10
C SER A 304 34.01 -15.01 2.12
N ARG A 305 32.86 -15.51 1.76
CA ARG A 305 32.46 -16.92 1.86
C ARG A 305 31.77 -17.43 0.59
N GLY A 306 32.27 -17.23 -0.62
CA GLY A 306 31.77 -17.93 -1.83
C GLY A 306 30.24 -18.12 -1.92
N GLY A 307 29.49 -17.27 -1.25
CA GLY A 307 28.05 -17.42 -1.02
C GLY A 307 27.19 -16.89 -2.15
N ARG A 308 25.88 -17.17 -2.06
CA ARG A 308 24.83 -16.73 -3.00
C ARG A 308 24.75 -15.20 -3.14
N TRP A 309 25.22 -14.46 -2.14
CA TRP A 309 25.16 -13.00 -2.03
C TRP A 309 26.45 -12.37 -2.54
N HIS A 310 26.47 -11.96 -3.79
CA HIS A 310 27.67 -11.47 -4.46
C HIS A 310 27.51 -10.15 -5.21
N CYS A 311 26.27 -9.66 -5.33
CA CYS A 311 25.97 -8.41 -6.03
C CYS A 311 25.96 -7.25 -5.02
N GLY A 312 27.09 -6.54 -4.91
CA GLY A 312 27.31 -5.53 -3.89
C GLY A 312 26.75 -4.16 -4.21
N ILE A 313 26.24 -3.48 -3.17
CA ILE A 313 25.81 -2.08 -3.19
C ILE A 313 26.54 -1.33 -2.08
N THR A 314 27.09 -0.18 -2.41
CA THR A 314 27.64 0.77 -1.44
C THR A 314 26.72 1.97 -1.33
N LEU A 315 26.24 2.24 -0.12
CA LEU A 315 25.49 3.47 0.22
C LEU A 315 26.38 4.34 1.09
N GLN A 316 26.77 5.50 0.57
CA GLN A 316 27.51 6.52 1.31
C GLN A 316 26.52 7.42 2.04
N THR A 317 26.82 7.71 3.30
CA THR A 317 26.12 8.73 4.11
C THR A 317 27.14 9.64 4.78
N PRO A 318 26.78 10.83 5.27
CA PRO A 318 27.72 11.70 5.97
C PRO A 318 28.40 11.06 7.20
N GLY A 319 27.73 10.11 7.84
CA GLY A 319 28.23 9.46 9.06
C GLY A 319 29.07 8.21 8.79
N ARG A 320 28.78 7.47 7.74
CA ARG A 320 29.48 6.24 7.37
C ARG A 320 29.05 5.65 6.04
N GLN A 321 29.82 4.72 5.57
CA GLN A 321 29.49 3.86 4.44
C GLN A 321 28.76 2.59 4.89
N PHE A 322 27.75 2.17 4.12
CA PHE A 322 27.05 0.90 4.28
C PHE A 322 27.33 0.03 3.07
N VAL A 323 27.60 -1.23 3.29
CA VAL A 323 27.74 -2.24 2.23
C VAL A 323 26.62 -3.26 2.36
N PHE A 324 25.88 -3.42 1.29
CA PHE A 324 24.82 -4.42 1.16
C PHE A 324 25.19 -5.41 0.05
N MET A 325 24.69 -6.64 0.18
CA MET A 325 24.86 -7.69 -0.83
C MET A 325 23.50 -8.22 -1.21
N CYS A 326 23.22 -8.25 -2.51
CA CYS A 326 22.03 -8.87 -3.11
C CYS A 326 22.39 -10.26 -3.62
N GLU A 327 21.39 -11.14 -3.73
CA GLU A 327 21.58 -12.52 -4.21
C GLU A 327 21.80 -12.53 -5.73
N VAL A 328 21.05 -11.72 -6.46
CA VAL A 328 21.08 -11.67 -7.93
C VAL A 328 21.25 -10.24 -8.44
N GLU A 329 21.77 -10.13 -9.65
CA GLU A 329 22.04 -8.86 -10.34
C GLU A 329 20.79 -8.01 -10.54
N GLN A 330 19.64 -8.65 -10.82
CA GLN A 330 18.36 -7.95 -11.01
C GLN A 330 17.94 -7.22 -9.74
N GLU A 331 18.09 -7.86 -8.56
CA GLU A 331 17.76 -7.22 -7.27
C GLU A 331 18.71 -6.05 -6.99
N ARG A 332 20.03 -6.19 -7.30
CA ARG A 332 20.98 -5.09 -7.17
C ARG A 332 20.55 -3.87 -7.97
N ARG A 333 20.20 -4.05 -9.25
CA ARG A 333 19.73 -2.96 -10.12
C ARG A 333 18.49 -2.28 -9.56
N GLU A 334 17.50 -3.06 -9.17
CA GLU A 334 16.24 -2.51 -8.59
C GLU A 334 16.49 -1.73 -7.29
N TRP A 335 17.42 -2.17 -6.44
CA TRP A 335 17.80 -1.44 -5.24
C TRP A 335 18.55 -0.14 -5.57
N LEU A 336 19.50 -0.18 -6.52
CA LEU A 336 20.22 1.01 -6.98
C LEU A 336 19.28 2.06 -7.54
N GLU A 337 18.34 1.65 -8.39
CA GLU A 337 17.29 2.53 -8.93
C GLU A 337 16.43 3.15 -7.82
N ALA A 338 16.02 2.32 -6.84
CA ALA A 338 15.21 2.79 -5.72
C ALA A 338 15.96 3.79 -4.84
N PHE A 339 17.24 3.57 -4.54
CA PHE A 339 18.07 4.53 -3.81
C PHE A 339 18.30 5.81 -4.60
N THR A 340 18.67 5.70 -5.87
CA THR A 340 18.90 6.85 -6.76
C THR A 340 17.66 7.73 -6.83
N LYS A 341 16.48 7.12 -6.97
CA LYS A 341 15.20 7.85 -6.98
C LYS A 341 14.99 8.70 -5.74
N ILE A 342 15.42 8.27 -4.56
CA ILE A 342 15.32 9.07 -3.33
C ILE A 342 16.42 10.15 -3.30
N ILE A 343 17.66 9.78 -3.60
CA ILE A 343 18.83 10.66 -3.51
C ILE A 343 18.69 11.87 -4.45
N THR A 344 18.08 11.69 -5.62
CA THR A 344 17.85 12.75 -6.61
C THR A 344 16.68 13.68 -6.28
N GLN A 345 15.79 13.29 -5.36
CA GLN A 345 14.67 14.15 -4.96
C GLN A 345 15.11 15.19 -3.92
N PRO A 346 14.72 16.47 -4.05
CA PRO A 346 15.04 17.49 -3.06
C PRO A 346 14.43 17.15 -1.71
N MET A 347 15.12 17.52 -0.63
CA MET A 347 14.64 17.36 0.74
C MET A 347 13.70 18.51 1.11
N THR A 348 12.64 18.16 1.83
CA THR A 348 11.70 19.10 2.45
C THR A 348 12.19 19.55 3.82
N PRO A 349 11.67 20.65 4.41
CA PRO A 349 11.98 21.04 5.79
C PRO A 349 11.73 19.92 6.82
N GLU A 350 10.70 19.08 6.59
CA GLU A 350 10.40 17.93 7.43
C GLU A 350 11.49 16.83 7.31
N ASP A 351 12.08 16.66 6.13
CA ASP A 351 13.17 15.70 5.91
C ASP A 351 14.43 16.12 6.68
N TYR A 352 14.77 17.41 6.69
CA TYR A 352 15.89 17.93 7.48
C TYR A 352 15.68 17.71 8.98
N ALA A 353 14.46 17.94 9.47
CA ALA A 353 14.13 17.67 10.88
C ALA A 353 14.25 16.17 11.20
N ASN A 354 13.79 15.29 10.33
CA ASN A 354 13.91 13.84 10.49
C ASN A 354 15.36 13.38 10.49
N GLU A 355 16.21 13.93 9.60
CA GLU A 355 17.63 13.63 9.58
C GLU A 355 18.30 14.03 10.89
N ALA A 356 18.04 15.26 11.35
CA ALA A 356 18.63 15.80 12.59
C ALA A 356 18.23 14.94 13.81
N ASN A 357 16.97 14.53 13.91
CA ASN A 357 16.48 13.67 14.98
C ASN A 357 17.18 12.29 14.96
N MET A 358 17.35 11.70 13.77
CA MET A 358 18.04 10.42 13.63
C MET A 358 19.54 10.49 13.94
N ARG A 359 20.16 11.65 13.82
CA ARG A 359 21.57 11.86 14.23
C ARG A 359 21.71 12.00 15.74
N ARG A 360 20.72 12.61 16.43
CA ARG A 360 20.74 12.80 17.90
C ARG A 360 20.42 11.51 18.66
N GLY A 361 19.64 10.59 18.09
CA GLY A 361 19.24 9.32 18.71
C GLY A 361 20.30 8.20 18.57
N LYS A 362 21.49 8.50 18.10
CA LYS A 362 22.69 7.63 18.07
C LYS A 362 23.66 8.04 19.13
#